data_84abc6ba85b0fc4c9976d59d197fc72d
#
_entry.id   84abc6ba85b0fc4c9976d59d197fc72d
#
_cell.length_a   1.000
_cell.length_b   1.000
_cell.length_c   1.000
_cell.angle_alpha   90.00
_cell.angle_beta   90.00
_cell.angle_gamma   90.00
#
_symmetry.space_group_name_H-M   'P 1'
#
loop_
_entity.id
_entity.type
_entity.pdbx_description
1 polymer ?
#
loop_
_entity_poly.entity_id
_entity_poly.type
_entity_poly.pdbx_seq_one_letter_code
_entity_poly.pdbx_strand_id
1 'polypeptide(L)'
;MALVGNDELMHDYRTILGHQKFPNFQNYMAPKQFSDIKKYIGEPVDSYYVASLGISPSIAQYNGMYTLDGLLSIYDINYKHDFRRIFAGEIAKSKDLQQYYDGWGNRCYIFSSELGIKHQSFNCSKFDHRSISHFDFNKAAFVEMGGKYLISGVEIKNSEQTGLHLEKVFTDPISWWDIYLYSVKK
;
A
#
# COMPACT_ATOMS: atom_id res chain seq x y z
N MET A 1 11.72 -25.26 -32.05
CA MET A 1 10.86 -25.51 -30.89
C MET A 1 10.91 -24.26 -30.01
N ALA A 2 9.87 -23.43 -30.07
CA ALA A 2 9.89 -22.10 -29.47
C ALA A 2 9.61 -22.17 -27.98
N LEU A 3 10.57 -21.81 -27.14
CA LEU A 3 10.42 -21.52 -25.70
C LEU A 3 9.77 -20.13 -25.49
N VAL A 4 8.78 -19.82 -26.32
CA VAL A 4 8.07 -18.54 -26.25
C VAL A 4 6.82 -18.77 -25.42
N GLY A 5 6.77 -18.20 -24.23
CA GLY A 5 5.54 -18.02 -23.47
C GLY A 5 5.50 -18.54 -22.03
N ASN A 6 6.61 -18.87 -21.40
CA ASN A 6 6.62 -19.13 -19.96
C ASN A 6 7.36 -17.99 -19.24
N ASP A 7 6.58 -17.02 -18.77
CA ASP A 7 7.11 -15.86 -18.04
C ASP A 7 7.86 -16.26 -16.76
N GLU A 8 7.50 -17.39 -16.13
CA GLU A 8 8.18 -17.93 -14.96
C GLU A 8 9.59 -18.43 -15.30
N LEU A 9 9.74 -19.21 -16.39
CA LEU A 9 11.06 -19.67 -16.84
C LEU A 9 11.97 -18.52 -17.24
N MET A 10 11.42 -17.50 -17.89
CA MET A 10 12.18 -16.30 -18.25
C MET A 10 12.54 -15.46 -17.02
N HIS A 11 11.72 -15.46 -15.98
CA HIS A 11 12.02 -14.85 -14.70
C HIS A 11 13.20 -15.55 -14.01
N ASP A 12 13.14 -16.87 -13.92
CA ASP A 12 14.20 -17.69 -13.30
C ASP A 12 15.54 -17.54 -14.04
N TYR A 13 15.51 -17.57 -15.36
CA TYR A 13 16.70 -17.36 -16.19
C TYR A 13 17.32 -15.98 -16.00
N ARG A 14 16.52 -14.92 -15.96
CA ARG A 14 17.00 -13.55 -15.70
C ARG A 14 17.52 -13.38 -14.28
N THR A 15 16.91 -14.05 -13.30
CA THR A 15 17.37 -14.05 -11.91
C THR A 15 18.74 -14.72 -11.81
N ILE A 16 18.95 -15.85 -12.48
CA ILE A 16 20.24 -16.55 -12.52
C ILE A 16 21.32 -15.68 -13.17
N LEU A 17 20.98 -14.91 -14.20
CA LEU A 17 21.91 -14.02 -14.88
C LEU A 17 22.11 -12.66 -14.17
N GLY A 18 21.52 -12.45 -12.99
CA GLY A 18 21.60 -11.18 -12.26
C GLY A 18 20.76 -10.04 -12.82
N HIS A 19 19.91 -10.30 -13.83
CA HIS A 19 18.98 -9.33 -14.42
C HIS A 19 17.59 -9.41 -13.76
N GLN A 20 17.51 -9.15 -12.44
CA GLN A 20 16.24 -9.15 -11.72
C GLN A 20 15.33 -8.04 -12.23
N LYS A 21 14.28 -8.41 -12.96
CA LYS A 21 13.18 -7.52 -13.31
C LYS A 21 12.15 -7.41 -12.16
N PHE A 22 12.13 -8.38 -11.26
CA PHE A 22 11.18 -8.49 -10.14
C PHE A 22 11.95 -8.76 -8.85
N PRO A 23 11.44 -8.31 -7.70
CA PRO A 23 12.07 -8.57 -6.41
C PRO A 23 11.99 -10.05 -6.05
N ASN A 24 12.98 -10.55 -5.33
CA ASN A 24 12.82 -11.79 -4.58
C ASN A 24 11.86 -11.58 -3.39
N PHE A 25 11.45 -12.67 -2.76
CA PHE A 25 10.49 -12.62 -1.66
C PHE A 25 10.93 -11.70 -0.51
N GLN A 26 12.19 -11.77 -0.10
CA GLN A 26 12.74 -10.97 0.99
C GLN A 26 12.73 -9.47 0.67
N ASN A 27 13.15 -9.13 -0.55
CA ASN A 27 13.18 -7.74 -1.01
C ASN A 27 11.76 -7.15 -1.14
N TYR A 28 10.80 -7.99 -1.53
CA TYR A 28 9.39 -7.60 -1.66
C TYR A 28 8.72 -7.45 -0.31
N MET A 29 8.89 -8.41 0.61
CA MET A 29 8.27 -8.37 1.95
C MET A 29 8.95 -7.40 2.91
N ALA A 30 10.16 -6.95 2.61
CA ALA A 30 10.89 -5.89 3.31
C ALA A 30 10.96 -6.04 4.86
N PRO A 31 11.25 -7.23 5.42
CA PRO A 31 11.13 -7.49 6.86
C PRO A 31 11.99 -6.57 7.71
N LYS A 32 13.15 -6.15 7.20
CA LYS A 32 14.04 -5.22 7.91
C LYS A 32 13.40 -3.84 8.06
N GLN A 33 12.86 -3.27 6.96
CA GLN A 33 12.20 -1.96 7.01
C GLN A 33 10.98 -1.99 7.95
N PHE A 34 10.16 -3.05 7.92
CA PHE A 34 9.02 -3.18 8.84
C PHE A 34 9.44 -3.39 10.30
N SER A 35 10.57 -4.07 10.55
CA SER A 35 11.16 -4.11 11.89
C SER A 35 11.55 -2.71 12.36
N ASP A 36 12.19 -1.93 11.49
CA ASP A 36 12.61 -0.57 11.82
C ASP A 36 11.41 0.38 11.99
N ILE A 37 10.33 0.21 11.21
CA ILE A 37 9.06 0.93 11.38
C ILE A 37 8.45 0.64 12.75
N LYS A 38 8.33 -0.64 13.14
CA LYS A 38 7.78 -1.03 14.45
C LYS A 38 8.60 -0.47 15.61
N LYS A 39 9.91 -0.49 15.49
CA LYS A 39 10.82 0.12 16.49
C LYS A 39 10.65 1.64 16.58
N TYR A 40 10.46 2.29 15.44
CA TYR A 40 10.23 3.74 15.38
C TYR A 40 8.90 4.13 16.02
N ILE A 41 7.83 3.39 15.74
CA ILE A 41 6.52 3.61 16.35
C ILE A 41 6.61 3.40 17.87
N GLY A 42 7.32 2.38 18.34
CA GLY A 42 7.58 2.13 19.75
C GLY A 42 6.35 1.72 20.59
N GLU A 43 5.21 1.50 19.95
CA GLU A 43 3.96 1.07 20.58
C GLU A 43 3.71 -0.42 20.36
N PRO A 44 2.94 -1.09 21.24
CA PRO A 44 2.49 -2.46 20.98
C PRO A 44 1.73 -2.55 19.65
N VAL A 45 2.04 -3.54 18.83
CA VAL A 45 1.46 -3.66 17.47
C VAL A 45 -0.05 -3.87 17.46
N ASP A 46 -0.63 -4.35 18.55
CA ASP A 46 -2.06 -4.54 18.75
C ASP A 46 -2.79 -3.29 19.26
N SER A 47 -2.05 -2.21 19.54
CA SER A 47 -2.63 -0.94 20.00
C SER A 47 -3.02 0.02 18.88
N TYR A 48 -2.74 -0.32 17.61
CA TYR A 48 -3.03 0.52 16.45
C TYR A 48 -3.28 -0.30 15.19
N TYR A 49 -4.04 0.29 14.26
CA TYR A 49 -4.19 -0.25 12.91
C TYR A 49 -3.45 0.60 11.90
N VAL A 50 -2.94 -0.08 10.87
CA VAL A 50 -2.35 0.58 9.70
C VAL A 50 -3.20 0.33 8.46
N ALA A 51 -3.03 1.16 7.43
CA ALA A 51 -3.47 0.85 6.08
C ALA A 51 -2.34 1.13 5.09
N SER A 52 -2.45 0.60 3.88
CA SER A 52 -1.41 0.64 2.86
C SER A 52 -1.84 1.43 1.63
N LEU A 53 -0.93 2.17 1.00
CA LEU A 53 -1.13 2.89 -0.24
C LEU A 53 0.09 2.72 -1.17
N GLY A 54 -0.13 2.33 -2.42
CA GLY A 54 0.97 2.09 -3.36
C GLY A 54 1.84 0.86 -3.06
N ILE A 55 1.53 0.15 -1.98
CA ILE A 55 2.17 -1.08 -1.52
C ILE A 55 1.08 -2.07 -1.11
N SER A 56 1.30 -3.38 -1.31
CA SER A 56 0.29 -4.38 -0.96
C SER A 56 0.08 -4.48 0.55
N PRO A 57 -1.19 -4.50 1.04
CA PRO A 57 -1.50 -4.72 2.46
C PRO A 57 -0.90 -5.99 3.04
N SER A 58 -0.77 -7.03 2.20
CA SER A 58 -0.19 -8.32 2.61
C SER A 58 1.24 -8.21 3.15
N ILE A 59 1.97 -7.16 2.76
CA ILE A 59 3.33 -6.92 3.25
C ILE A 59 3.32 -6.50 4.71
N ALA A 60 2.45 -5.56 5.09
CA ALA A 60 2.28 -5.16 6.48
C ALA A 60 1.77 -6.33 7.35
N GLN A 61 0.80 -7.10 6.84
CA GLN A 61 0.27 -8.30 7.51
C GLN A 61 1.34 -9.38 7.71
N TYR A 62 2.14 -9.68 6.68
CA TYR A 62 3.25 -10.63 6.76
C TYR A 62 4.26 -10.22 7.85
N ASN A 63 4.48 -8.92 8.03
CA ASN A 63 5.37 -8.36 9.04
C ASN A 63 4.71 -8.19 10.41
N GLY A 64 3.53 -8.78 10.64
CA GLY A 64 2.85 -8.84 11.93
C GLY A 64 2.20 -7.53 12.36
N MET A 65 1.80 -6.67 11.43
CA MET A 65 1.02 -5.48 11.72
C MET A 65 -0.48 -5.75 11.58
N TYR A 66 -1.29 -5.14 12.42
CA TYR A 66 -2.75 -5.15 12.29
C TYR A 66 -3.16 -4.11 11.25
N THR A 67 -3.93 -4.55 10.26
CA THR A 67 -4.31 -3.69 9.12
C THR A 67 -5.82 -3.52 9.03
N LEU A 68 -6.27 -2.33 8.60
CA LEU A 68 -7.66 -2.08 8.21
C LEU A 68 -7.95 -2.63 6.81
N ASP A 69 -6.94 -2.75 5.99
CA ASP A 69 -7.03 -3.19 4.60
C ASP A 69 -6.58 -4.65 4.43
N GLY A 70 -6.91 -5.22 3.28
CA GLY A 70 -6.49 -6.58 2.96
C GLY A 70 -7.08 -7.06 1.64
N LEU A 71 -6.51 -8.16 1.14
CA LEU A 71 -6.97 -8.88 -0.04
C LEU A 71 -7.70 -10.15 0.41
N LEU A 72 -8.88 -10.00 1.01
CA LEU A 72 -9.71 -11.11 1.47
C LEU A 72 -10.85 -11.38 0.49
N SER A 73 -11.25 -12.64 0.37
CA SER A 73 -12.33 -13.02 -0.55
C SER A 73 -13.72 -12.60 -0.06
N ILE A 74 -13.88 -12.36 1.25
CA ILE A 74 -15.16 -12.04 1.88
C ILE A 74 -14.95 -10.91 2.90
N TYR A 75 -15.70 -9.84 2.74
CA TYR A 75 -15.85 -8.76 3.73
C TYR A 75 -17.32 -8.59 4.09
N ASP A 76 -17.61 -8.17 5.33
CA ASP A 76 -18.88 -7.59 5.67
C ASP A 76 -19.13 -6.33 4.83
N ILE A 77 -20.33 -6.22 4.26
CA ILE A 77 -20.64 -5.13 3.34
C ILE A 77 -20.62 -3.77 4.04
N ASN A 78 -20.99 -3.70 5.32
CA ASN A 78 -20.93 -2.47 6.09
C ASN A 78 -19.49 -2.05 6.33
N TYR A 79 -18.61 -3.03 6.65
CA TYR A 79 -17.17 -2.75 6.76
C TYR A 79 -16.61 -2.17 5.46
N LYS A 80 -16.97 -2.72 4.31
CA LYS A 80 -16.55 -2.19 3.02
C LYS A 80 -17.06 -0.77 2.80
N HIS A 81 -18.31 -0.47 3.16
CA HIS A 81 -18.88 0.87 3.04
C HIS A 81 -18.15 1.87 3.95
N ASP A 82 -17.84 1.50 5.17
CA ASP A 82 -17.07 2.34 6.10
C ASP A 82 -15.64 2.55 5.59
N PHE A 83 -14.98 1.49 5.13
CA PHE A 83 -13.64 1.59 4.56
C PHE A 83 -13.60 2.49 3.31
N ARG A 84 -14.63 2.42 2.45
CA ARG A 84 -14.78 3.28 1.27
C ARG A 84 -14.75 4.76 1.61
N ARG A 85 -15.26 5.16 2.79
CA ARG A 85 -15.30 6.56 3.25
C ARG A 85 -13.90 7.16 3.39
N ILE A 86 -12.87 6.33 3.66
CA ILE A 86 -11.49 6.78 3.87
C ILE A 86 -10.94 7.51 2.65
N PHE A 87 -11.27 7.05 1.45
CA PHE A 87 -10.77 7.60 0.18
C PHE A 87 -11.89 7.85 -0.85
N ALA A 88 -13.06 8.20 -0.38
CA ALA A 88 -14.23 8.47 -1.23
C ALA A 88 -13.96 9.59 -2.25
N GLY A 89 -13.15 10.58 -1.90
CA GLY A 89 -12.72 11.64 -2.81
C GLY A 89 -11.91 11.10 -3.99
N GLU A 90 -11.01 10.14 -3.76
CA GLU A 90 -10.26 9.48 -4.83
C GLU A 90 -11.17 8.70 -5.77
N ILE A 91 -12.16 7.99 -5.21
CA ILE A 91 -13.16 7.25 -6.00
C ILE A 91 -13.98 8.22 -6.89
N ALA A 92 -14.33 9.40 -6.36
CA ALA A 92 -15.11 10.40 -7.10
C ALA A 92 -14.35 11.01 -8.29
N LYS A 93 -13.02 11.02 -8.25
CA LYS A 93 -12.18 11.55 -9.34
C LYS A 93 -12.13 10.66 -10.58
N SER A 94 -12.44 9.36 -10.45
CA SER A 94 -12.28 8.39 -11.53
C SER A 94 -13.44 7.40 -11.59
N LYS A 95 -14.19 7.42 -12.70
CA LYS A 95 -15.27 6.44 -12.95
C LYS A 95 -14.74 5.00 -13.00
N ASP A 96 -13.57 4.80 -13.57
CA ASP A 96 -12.94 3.48 -13.65
C ASP A 96 -12.58 2.96 -12.26
N LEU A 97 -12.04 3.82 -11.39
CA LEU A 97 -11.76 3.47 -10.01
C LEU A 97 -13.03 3.17 -9.23
N GLN A 98 -14.08 3.99 -9.42
CA GLN A 98 -15.38 3.75 -8.81
C GLN A 98 -15.95 2.38 -9.24
N GLN A 99 -16.01 2.12 -10.53
CA GLN A 99 -16.50 0.85 -11.06
C GLN A 99 -15.66 -0.34 -10.57
N TYR A 100 -14.36 -0.18 -10.53
CA TYR A 100 -13.44 -1.21 -10.06
C TYR A 100 -13.61 -1.51 -8.57
N TYR A 101 -13.71 -0.48 -7.72
CA TYR A 101 -13.86 -0.67 -6.28
C TYR A 101 -15.27 -1.13 -5.92
N ASP A 102 -16.30 -0.45 -6.41
CA ASP A 102 -17.70 -0.72 -6.06
C ASP A 102 -18.21 -2.02 -6.68
N GLY A 103 -17.68 -2.41 -7.84
CA GLY A 103 -18.09 -3.63 -8.57
C GLY A 103 -17.59 -4.94 -7.96
N TRP A 104 -16.67 -4.91 -6.99
CA TRP A 104 -16.11 -6.13 -6.37
C TRP A 104 -16.27 -6.12 -4.85
N GLY A 105 -16.91 -7.14 -4.31
CA GLY A 105 -17.20 -7.27 -2.88
C GLY A 105 -15.98 -7.44 -1.98
N ASN A 106 -14.85 -7.92 -2.51
CA ASN A 106 -13.71 -8.39 -1.72
C ASN A 106 -12.48 -7.47 -1.72
N ARG A 107 -12.63 -6.21 -2.11
CA ARG A 107 -11.51 -5.26 -2.13
C ARG A 107 -11.67 -4.19 -1.06
N CYS A 108 -10.87 -4.27 -0.01
CA CYS A 108 -10.73 -3.23 1.00
C CYS A 108 -9.26 -2.83 1.08
N TYR A 109 -8.80 -2.00 0.15
CA TYR A 109 -7.50 -1.33 0.18
C TYR A 109 -7.60 0.05 -0.45
N ILE A 110 -6.72 0.95 -0.02
CA ILE A 110 -6.77 2.34 -0.41
C ILE A 110 -6.20 2.50 -1.81
N PHE A 111 -6.90 3.26 -2.64
CA PHE A 111 -6.46 3.63 -3.97
C PHE A 111 -6.21 5.15 -4.06
N SER A 112 -5.35 5.53 -4.99
CA SER A 112 -5.28 6.90 -5.49
C SER A 112 -5.62 6.93 -6.98
N SER A 113 -6.39 7.92 -7.39
CA SER A 113 -6.73 8.15 -8.80
C SER A 113 -5.49 8.43 -9.65
N GLU A 114 -4.44 9.04 -9.07
CA GLU A 114 -3.17 9.31 -9.75
C GLU A 114 -2.32 8.03 -9.96
N LEU A 115 -2.48 7.01 -9.12
CA LEU A 115 -1.83 5.71 -9.29
C LEU A 115 -2.61 4.78 -10.23
N GLY A 116 -3.95 4.95 -10.30
CA GLY A 116 -4.84 4.14 -11.11
C GLY A 116 -5.27 2.82 -10.45
N ILE A 117 -5.81 1.89 -11.25
CA ILE A 117 -6.46 0.66 -10.78
C ILE A 117 -5.71 -0.64 -11.08
N LYS A 118 -4.66 -0.59 -11.90
CA LYS A 118 -3.89 -1.77 -12.31
C LYS A 118 -2.87 -2.15 -11.23
N HIS A 119 -2.12 -3.21 -11.48
CA HIS A 119 -1.06 -3.71 -10.58
C HIS A 119 -0.16 -2.63 -9.97
N GLN A 120 -0.01 -1.52 -10.66
CA GLN A 120 0.78 -0.36 -10.21
C GLN A 120 0.17 0.39 -9.03
N SER A 121 -1.13 0.25 -8.75
CA SER A 121 -1.78 0.98 -7.65
C SER A 121 -1.38 0.47 -6.25
N PHE A 122 -0.87 -0.75 -6.15
CA PHE A 122 -0.37 -1.34 -4.90
C PHE A 122 0.97 -2.05 -5.07
N ASN A 123 1.73 -1.66 -6.09
CA ASN A 123 3.07 -2.18 -6.39
C ASN A 123 3.97 -1.07 -6.94
N CYS A 124 3.99 0.09 -6.27
CA CYS A 124 4.84 1.21 -6.65
C CYS A 124 6.23 1.00 -6.08
N SER A 125 7.14 0.46 -6.87
CA SER A 125 8.53 0.26 -6.46
C SER A 125 9.29 1.59 -6.32
N LYS A 126 10.38 1.59 -5.54
CA LYS A 126 11.26 2.76 -5.44
C LYS A 126 11.89 3.19 -6.77
N PHE A 127 11.96 2.28 -7.73
CA PHE A 127 12.51 2.53 -9.07
C PHE A 127 11.53 3.24 -10.01
N ASP A 128 10.24 3.26 -9.66
CA ASP A 128 9.21 3.93 -10.46
C ASP A 128 9.19 5.44 -10.25
N HIS A 129 9.84 5.95 -9.20
CA HIS A 129 9.93 7.36 -8.83
C HIS A 129 8.58 8.09 -8.84
N ARG A 130 7.53 7.40 -8.39
CA ARG A 130 6.16 7.93 -8.38
C ARG A 130 5.88 8.71 -7.10
N SER A 131 4.99 9.68 -7.20
CA SER A 131 4.42 10.43 -6.07
C SER A 131 2.96 10.74 -6.36
N ILE A 132 2.21 11.11 -5.33
CA ILE A 132 0.83 11.58 -5.43
C ILE A 132 0.82 13.07 -5.08
N SER A 133 0.28 13.90 -5.97
CA SER A 133 0.24 15.34 -5.81
C SER A 133 -1.01 15.81 -5.06
N HIS A 134 -2.15 15.18 -5.30
CA HIS A 134 -3.46 15.60 -4.79
C HIS A 134 -4.25 14.39 -4.27
N PHE A 135 -3.84 13.86 -3.13
CA PHE A 135 -4.51 12.76 -2.46
C PHE A 135 -5.70 13.26 -1.64
N ASP A 136 -6.88 12.69 -1.88
CA ASP A 136 -8.06 12.92 -1.05
C ASP A 136 -8.20 11.83 0.01
N PHE A 137 -7.98 12.21 1.26
CA PHE A 137 -8.01 11.30 2.40
C PHE A 137 -8.96 11.81 3.48
N ASN A 138 -9.92 10.98 3.85
CA ASN A 138 -10.83 11.28 4.94
C ASN A 138 -10.25 10.75 6.26
N LYS A 139 -9.48 11.62 6.92
CA LYS A 139 -8.88 11.36 8.23
C LYS A 139 -9.90 10.91 9.27
N ALA A 140 -11.09 11.55 9.32
CA ALA A 140 -12.09 11.23 10.32
C ALA A 140 -12.59 9.79 10.17
N ALA A 141 -12.91 9.36 8.96
CA ALA A 141 -13.31 7.98 8.68
C ALA A 141 -12.20 6.97 9.00
N PHE A 142 -10.94 7.31 8.72
CA PHE A 142 -9.81 6.45 9.02
C PHE A 142 -9.62 6.24 10.53
N VAL A 143 -9.69 7.33 11.32
CA VAL A 143 -9.58 7.28 12.78
C VAL A 143 -10.78 6.56 13.41
N GLU A 144 -11.99 6.77 12.90
CA GLU A 144 -13.22 6.09 13.35
C GLU A 144 -13.10 4.57 13.20
N MET A 145 -12.43 4.07 12.17
CA MET A 145 -12.14 2.65 11.98
C MET A 145 -10.94 2.15 12.81
N GLY A 146 -10.28 3.01 13.59
CA GLY A 146 -9.13 2.67 14.42
C GLY A 146 -7.78 2.84 13.72
N GLY A 147 -7.75 3.43 12.54
CA GLY A 147 -6.52 3.72 11.80
C GLY A 147 -5.66 4.79 12.49
N LYS A 148 -4.37 4.54 12.58
CA LYS A 148 -3.40 5.46 13.17
C LYS A 148 -2.26 5.81 12.22
N TYR A 149 -1.81 4.85 11.44
CA TYR A 149 -0.70 5.05 10.50
C TYR A 149 -1.09 4.62 9.08
N LEU A 150 -0.66 5.40 8.09
CA LEU A 150 -0.69 5.02 6.68
C LEU A 150 0.73 4.68 6.23
N ILE A 151 0.90 3.48 5.68
CA ILE A 151 2.16 3.00 5.11
C ILE A 151 2.06 3.17 3.60
N SER A 152 2.91 4.02 3.02
CA SER A 152 2.86 4.30 1.59
C SER A 152 4.16 3.90 0.90
N GLY A 153 4.03 3.29 -0.29
CA GLY A 153 5.16 3.04 -1.21
C GLY A 153 5.51 4.25 -2.07
N VAL A 154 4.81 5.37 -1.89
CA VAL A 154 5.02 6.62 -2.63
C VAL A 154 4.88 7.83 -1.73
N GLU A 155 5.54 8.93 -2.09
CA GLU A 155 5.36 10.21 -1.42
C GLU A 155 3.96 10.79 -1.68
N ILE A 156 3.30 11.32 -0.64
CA ILE A 156 2.06 12.08 -0.72
C ILE A 156 2.40 13.56 -0.49
N LYS A 157 2.48 14.34 -1.57
CA LYS A 157 2.96 15.74 -1.52
C LYS A 157 2.03 16.68 -0.75
N ASN A 158 0.73 16.43 -0.78
CA ASN A 158 -0.26 17.20 -0.04
C ASN A 158 -0.65 16.58 1.30
N SER A 159 0.19 15.74 1.90
CA SER A 159 -0.13 14.96 3.10
C SER A 159 -0.62 15.82 4.27
N GLU A 160 0.06 16.92 4.57
CA GLU A 160 -0.33 17.82 5.67
C GLU A 160 -1.73 18.44 5.46
N GLN A 161 -2.10 18.73 4.23
CA GLN A 161 -3.42 19.27 3.87
C GLN A 161 -4.54 18.26 4.09
N THR A 162 -4.23 16.97 4.01
CA THR A 162 -5.17 15.86 4.25
C THR A 162 -5.17 15.39 5.71
N GLY A 163 -4.34 16.00 6.55
CA GLY A 163 -4.19 15.62 7.97
C GLY A 163 -3.31 14.38 8.18
N LEU A 164 -2.52 14.01 7.18
CA LEU A 164 -1.48 13.00 7.26
C LEU A 164 -0.14 13.70 7.52
N HIS A 165 0.52 13.34 8.61
CA HIS A 165 1.85 13.87 8.92
C HIS A 165 2.92 12.85 8.55
N LEU A 166 3.89 13.24 7.72
CA LEU A 166 5.03 12.39 7.39
C LEU A 166 5.94 12.24 8.61
N GLU A 167 5.97 11.07 9.18
CA GLU A 167 6.83 10.73 10.31
C GLU A 167 8.27 10.45 9.86
N LYS A 168 8.42 9.57 8.87
CA LYS A 168 9.74 9.14 8.40
C LYS A 168 9.65 8.37 7.08
N VAL A 169 10.73 8.45 6.30
CA VAL A 169 10.96 7.58 5.14
C VAL A 169 11.95 6.49 5.52
N PHE A 170 11.57 5.24 5.30
CA PHE A 170 12.40 4.07 5.52
C PHE A 170 12.93 3.55 4.19
N THR A 171 14.23 3.67 4.00
CA THR A 171 14.93 3.20 2.80
C THR A 171 15.81 2.00 3.14
N ASP A 172 15.95 1.07 2.20
CA ASP A 172 16.90 -0.04 2.29
C ASP A 172 17.42 -0.34 0.87
N PRO A 173 18.74 -0.44 0.66
CA PRO A 173 19.32 -0.65 -0.67
C PRO A 173 18.79 -1.89 -1.39
N ILE A 174 18.52 -2.97 -0.65
CA ILE A 174 18.06 -4.25 -1.20
C ILE A 174 16.55 -4.38 -1.29
N SER A 175 15.80 -3.53 -0.57
CA SER A 175 14.34 -3.55 -0.61
C SER A 175 13.80 -3.07 -1.96
N TRP A 176 12.61 -3.57 -2.31
CA TRP A 176 11.84 -3.11 -3.46
C TRP A 176 11.21 -1.73 -3.26
N TRP A 177 11.09 -1.29 -1.98
CA TRP A 177 10.33 -0.13 -1.56
C TRP A 177 11.21 0.96 -0.95
N ASP A 178 10.80 2.22 -1.16
CA ASP A 178 10.97 3.27 -0.16
C ASP A 178 9.63 3.42 0.55
N ILE A 179 9.62 3.29 1.88
CA ILE A 179 8.38 3.26 2.66
C ILE A 179 8.22 4.57 3.42
N TYR A 180 7.15 5.29 3.11
CA TYR A 180 6.74 6.52 3.77
C TYR A 180 5.75 6.18 4.87
N LEU A 181 6.10 6.45 6.12
CA LEU A 181 5.22 6.30 7.27
C LEU A 181 4.55 7.63 7.57
N TYR A 182 3.23 7.67 7.46
CA TYR A 182 2.42 8.81 7.87
C TYR A 182 1.61 8.47 9.11
N SER A 183 1.47 9.45 10.03
CA SER A 183 0.52 9.37 11.15
C SER A 183 -0.66 10.30 10.91
N VAL A 184 -1.78 9.99 11.54
CA VAL A 184 -2.89 10.93 11.69
C VAL A 184 -2.74 11.63 13.04
N LYS A 185 -2.44 12.93 13.05
CA LYS A 185 -2.41 13.72 14.29
C LYS A 185 -3.83 13.79 14.87
N LYS A 186 -3.92 13.62 16.19
CA LYS A 186 -5.16 13.86 16.93
C LYS A 186 -5.63 15.30 16.82
#